data_effd654017a3f647ce9248e381a385c0
#
_entry.id   effd654017a3f647ce9248e381a385c0
#
_cell.length_a   1.000
_cell.length_b   1.000
_cell.length_c   1.000
_cell.angle_alpha   90.00
_cell.angle_beta   90.00
_cell.angle_gamma   90.00
#
_symmetry.space_group_name_H-M   'P 1'
#
loop_
_entity.id
_entity.type
_entity.pdbx_description
1 polymer ?
#
loop_
_entity_poly.entity_id
_entity_poly.type
_entity_poly.pdbx_seq_one_letter_code
_entity_poly.pdbx_strand_id
1 'polypeptide(L)'
;GISPIYRWADPLACHAYNVMKPEGILPWHFDSCEFTLSIMIQKPEKGGIFEYCPNIREPGNENFEEVRKVINGDRKRVRQLKLEPGDLQIFKGRFTLHRVTKIEGQKSRYLCIPSYVLDPWRVNTPEHSKAIYGKILPIHLERNKARSDGLAD
;
A
#
# COMPACT_ATOMS: atom_id res chain seq x y z
N GLY A 1 19.49 1.36 11.77
CA GLY A 1 18.96 1.15 10.43
C GLY A 1 18.33 -0.22 10.30
N ILE A 2 17.50 -0.43 9.30
CA ILE A 2 16.95 -1.74 8.95
C ILE A 2 17.78 -2.24 7.77
N SER A 3 18.42 -3.39 7.91
CA SER A 3 19.23 -4.00 6.87
C SER A 3 19.28 -5.51 7.09
N PRO A 4 19.24 -6.31 6.03
CA PRO A 4 18.99 -5.92 4.65
C PRO A 4 17.49 -5.73 4.34
N ILE A 5 17.17 -5.02 3.25
CA ILE A 5 15.85 -5.02 2.62
C ILE A 5 15.99 -5.59 1.20
N TYR A 6 14.93 -6.25 0.72
CA TYR A 6 14.96 -6.95 -0.57
C TYR A 6 13.82 -6.46 -1.44
N ARG A 7 14.05 -6.41 -2.76
CA ARG A 7 12.95 -6.27 -3.70
C ARG A 7 11.99 -7.45 -3.50
N TRP A 8 10.70 -7.17 -3.49
CA TRP A 8 9.70 -8.20 -3.29
C TRP A 8 9.78 -9.27 -4.39
N ALA A 9 9.77 -10.55 -4.01
CA ALA A 9 9.85 -11.67 -4.96
C ALA A 9 8.55 -11.95 -5.72
N ASP A 10 7.44 -11.34 -5.30
CA ASP A 10 6.14 -11.52 -5.94
C ASP A 10 6.13 -10.88 -7.35
N PRO A 11 5.94 -11.67 -8.42
CA PRO A 11 5.99 -11.13 -9.79
C PRO A 11 4.88 -10.15 -10.13
N LEU A 12 3.74 -10.18 -9.39
CA LEU A 12 2.61 -9.30 -9.61
C LEU A 12 2.70 -8.00 -8.79
N ALA A 13 3.40 -8.06 -7.65
CA ALA A 13 3.40 -6.99 -6.67
C ALA A 13 4.74 -6.24 -6.53
N CYS A 14 5.86 -6.84 -6.96
CA CYS A 14 7.19 -6.25 -6.76
C CYS A 14 7.39 -4.89 -7.46
N HIS A 15 6.65 -4.65 -8.53
CA HIS A 15 6.70 -3.42 -9.31
C HIS A 15 5.34 -3.22 -9.99
N ALA A 16 4.54 -2.33 -9.47
CA ALA A 16 3.20 -2.07 -9.97
C ALA A 16 3.06 -0.63 -10.48
N TYR A 17 2.16 -0.43 -11.44
CA TYR A 17 1.67 0.88 -11.80
C TYR A 17 0.25 1.03 -11.26
N ASN A 18 0.06 2.00 -10.38
CA ASN A 18 -1.27 2.36 -9.91
C ASN A 18 -1.86 3.43 -10.85
N VAL A 19 -2.91 3.06 -11.54
CA VAL A 19 -3.63 3.91 -12.51
C VAL A 19 -5.01 4.20 -11.96
N MET A 20 -5.22 5.40 -11.45
CA MET A 20 -6.51 5.84 -10.94
C MET A 20 -7.16 6.80 -11.95
N LYS A 21 -8.25 6.36 -12.53
CA LYS A 21 -9.08 7.15 -13.48
C LYS A 21 -9.88 8.23 -12.73
N PRO A 22 -10.43 9.22 -13.44
CA PRO A 22 -11.45 10.12 -12.89
C PRO A 22 -12.51 9.35 -12.10
N GLU A 23 -12.99 9.94 -11.00
CA GLU A 23 -13.93 9.36 -10.04
C GLU A 23 -13.38 8.20 -9.19
N GLY A 24 -12.20 7.65 -9.53
CA GLY A 24 -11.54 6.59 -8.76
C GLY A 24 -11.15 7.04 -7.36
N ILE A 25 -11.27 6.12 -6.41
CA ILE A 25 -10.78 6.24 -5.03
C ILE A 25 -9.93 5.02 -4.71
N LEU A 26 -9.00 5.16 -3.78
CA LEU A 26 -8.36 4.01 -3.14
C LEU A 26 -8.73 4.08 -1.66
N PRO A 27 -9.56 3.15 -1.16
CA PRO A 27 -10.05 3.20 0.22
C PRO A 27 -8.92 2.98 1.24
N TRP A 28 -9.24 3.17 2.54
CA TRP A 28 -8.31 2.89 3.62
C TRP A 28 -7.86 1.44 3.60
N HIS A 29 -6.53 1.23 3.59
CA HIS A 29 -5.91 -0.10 3.58
C HIS A 29 -4.50 -0.05 4.17
N PHE A 30 -3.94 -1.22 4.38
CA PHE A 30 -2.52 -1.45 4.61
C PHE A 30 -1.95 -2.20 3.41
N ASP A 31 -0.66 -2.01 3.15
CA ASP A 31 0.04 -2.82 2.14
C ASP A 31 0.47 -4.17 2.72
N SER A 32 0.66 -5.14 1.85
CA SER A 32 1.21 -6.44 2.24
C SER A 32 2.74 -6.41 2.38
N CYS A 33 3.44 -5.48 1.73
CA CYS A 33 4.89 -5.31 1.87
C CYS A 33 5.25 -4.39 3.05
N GLU A 34 6.43 -4.59 3.62
CA GLU A 34 6.90 -3.77 4.74
C GLU A 34 7.22 -2.34 4.30
N PHE A 35 7.81 -2.17 3.12
CA PHE A 35 8.23 -0.86 2.60
C PHE A 35 7.65 -0.65 1.20
N THR A 36 6.91 0.42 1.07
CA THR A 36 6.34 0.87 -0.19
C THR A 36 7.05 2.14 -0.64
N LEU A 37 7.54 2.12 -1.86
CA LEU A 37 8.00 3.31 -2.55
C LEU A 37 6.92 3.73 -3.54
N SER A 38 6.75 5.03 -3.74
CA SER A 38 5.83 5.57 -4.72
C SER A 38 6.47 6.73 -5.45
N ILE A 39 6.56 6.62 -6.76
CA ILE A 39 7.05 7.72 -7.63
C ILE A 39 5.84 8.28 -8.36
N MET A 40 5.55 9.57 -8.16
CA MET A 40 4.48 10.24 -8.86
C MET A 40 4.88 10.49 -10.32
N ILE A 41 4.15 9.87 -11.24
CA ILE A 41 4.35 10.06 -12.68
C ILE A 41 3.43 11.16 -13.20
N GLN A 42 2.17 11.11 -12.81
CA GLN A 42 1.16 12.08 -13.20
C GLN A 42 0.19 12.35 -12.08
N LYS A 43 0.04 13.60 -11.68
CA LYS A 43 -1.01 14.01 -10.73
C LYS A 43 -2.32 14.31 -11.45
N PRO A 44 -3.46 14.09 -10.79
CA PRO A 44 -4.75 14.52 -11.32
C PRO A 44 -4.88 16.05 -11.31
N GLU A 45 -5.95 16.57 -11.88
CA GLU A 45 -6.26 18.01 -11.83
C GLU A 45 -6.61 18.43 -10.40
N LYS A 46 -7.40 17.61 -9.70
CA LYS A 46 -7.84 17.88 -8.34
C LYS A 46 -8.09 16.54 -7.60
N GLY A 47 -8.08 16.56 -6.28
CA GLY A 47 -8.18 15.35 -5.47
C GLY A 47 -6.92 14.49 -5.55
N GLY A 48 -7.06 13.16 -5.39
CA GLY A 48 -5.94 12.22 -5.43
C GLY A 48 -4.91 12.43 -4.32
N ILE A 49 -5.32 13.01 -3.19
CA ILE A 49 -4.46 13.28 -2.04
C ILE A 49 -4.16 11.98 -1.32
N PHE A 50 -2.89 11.75 -1.03
CA PHE A 50 -2.48 10.66 -0.17
C PHE A 50 -2.73 11.04 1.29
N GLU A 51 -3.63 10.31 1.96
CA GLU A 51 -3.92 10.45 3.38
C GLU A 51 -3.40 9.23 4.13
N TYR A 52 -2.77 9.46 5.29
CA TYR A 52 -2.11 8.38 6.02
C TYR A 52 -2.04 8.60 7.53
N CYS A 53 -2.05 7.48 8.27
CA CYS A 53 -1.78 7.40 9.70
C CYS A 53 -0.53 6.53 9.89
N PRO A 54 0.66 7.11 10.12
CA PRO A 54 1.89 6.34 10.20
C PRO A 54 1.93 5.51 11.49
N ASN A 55 2.41 4.27 11.37
CA ASN A 55 2.60 3.34 12.50
C ASN A 55 1.35 3.22 13.40
N ILE A 56 0.16 3.13 12.80
CA ILE A 56 -1.09 2.98 13.55
C ILE A 56 -1.26 1.56 14.10
N ARG A 57 -0.62 0.57 13.47
CA ARG A 57 -0.49 -0.80 13.97
C ARG A 57 0.98 -1.22 14.05
N GLU A 58 1.25 -2.30 14.79
CA GLU A 58 2.60 -2.85 15.00
C GLU A 58 2.54 -4.39 15.07
N PRO A 59 3.67 -5.11 14.95
CA PRO A 59 3.67 -6.57 15.06
C PRO A 59 2.92 -7.05 16.30
N GLY A 60 1.99 -8.02 16.11
CA GLY A 60 1.15 -8.57 17.16
C GLY A 60 -0.02 -7.68 17.61
N ASN A 61 -0.17 -6.48 17.06
CA ASN A 61 -1.23 -5.56 17.46
C ASN A 61 -1.83 -4.81 16.26
N GLU A 62 -2.99 -5.24 15.82
CA GLU A 62 -3.78 -4.61 14.73
C GLU A 62 -4.33 -3.23 15.09
N ASN A 63 -4.42 -2.92 16.41
CA ASN A 63 -4.96 -1.67 16.92
C ASN A 63 -6.34 -1.31 16.35
N PHE A 64 -7.24 -2.30 16.31
CA PHE A 64 -8.56 -2.19 15.68
C PHE A 64 -9.37 -0.98 16.14
N GLU A 65 -9.21 -0.58 17.41
CA GLU A 65 -9.94 0.57 17.95
C GLU A 65 -9.56 1.87 17.22
N GLU A 66 -8.26 2.18 17.13
CA GLU A 66 -7.79 3.39 16.48
C GLU A 66 -8.01 3.35 14.96
N VAL A 67 -7.80 2.19 14.34
CA VAL A 67 -8.10 1.97 12.91
C VAL A 67 -9.58 2.26 12.64
N ARG A 68 -10.48 1.73 13.47
CA ARG A 68 -11.92 1.96 13.34
C ARG A 68 -12.30 3.44 13.48
N LYS A 69 -11.68 4.17 14.42
CA LYS A 69 -11.91 5.62 14.57
C LYS A 69 -11.59 6.35 13.26
N VAL A 70 -10.44 6.04 12.64
CA VAL A 70 -10.04 6.68 11.38
C VAL A 70 -11.01 6.33 10.23
N ILE A 71 -11.38 5.07 10.10
CA ILE A 71 -12.35 4.62 9.07
C ILE A 71 -13.70 5.32 9.26
N ASN A 72 -14.15 5.50 10.49
CA ASN A 72 -15.41 6.17 10.84
C ASN A 72 -15.33 7.71 10.80
N GLY A 73 -14.22 8.28 10.35
CA GLY A 73 -14.13 9.72 10.09
C GLY A 73 -13.31 10.53 11.07
N ASP A 74 -12.70 9.96 12.10
CA ASP A 74 -11.74 10.70 12.92
C ASP A 74 -10.49 11.05 12.11
N ARG A 75 -10.14 12.32 12.06
CA ARG A 75 -9.01 12.84 11.29
C ARG A 75 -7.84 13.33 12.15
N LYS A 76 -7.93 13.21 13.47
CA LYS A 76 -6.90 13.71 14.41
C LYS A 76 -5.51 13.16 14.13
N ARG A 77 -5.40 11.89 13.72
CA ARG A 77 -4.14 11.23 13.39
C ARG A 77 -3.81 11.24 11.90
N VAL A 78 -4.74 11.68 11.06
CA VAL A 78 -4.58 11.66 9.61
C VAL A 78 -3.68 12.80 9.15
N ARG A 79 -2.68 12.46 8.39
CA ARG A 79 -1.80 13.39 7.68
C ARG A 79 -2.09 13.34 6.20
N GLN A 80 -1.76 14.40 5.49
CA GLN A 80 -1.91 14.51 4.05
C GLN A 80 -0.55 14.78 3.40
N LEU A 81 -0.32 14.16 2.26
CA LEU A 81 0.83 14.42 1.42
C LEU A 81 0.36 14.68 -0.01
N LYS A 82 0.73 15.83 -0.54
CA LYS A 82 0.51 16.23 -1.93
C LYS A 82 1.80 15.97 -2.69
N LEU A 83 1.77 15.00 -3.60
CA LEU A 83 2.91 14.63 -4.42
C LEU A 83 2.85 15.37 -5.76
N GLU A 84 4.00 15.89 -6.18
CA GLU A 84 4.22 16.44 -7.52
C GLU A 84 4.87 15.38 -8.43
N PRO A 85 4.72 15.47 -9.77
CA PRO A 85 5.43 14.58 -10.69
C PRO A 85 6.94 14.63 -10.46
N GLY A 86 7.55 13.44 -10.29
CA GLY A 86 8.95 13.26 -9.94
C GLY A 86 9.21 13.04 -8.44
N ASP A 87 8.25 13.33 -7.57
CA ASP A 87 8.41 13.07 -6.13
C ASP A 87 8.50 11.57 -5.85
N LEU A 88 9.43 11.19 -4.99
CA LEU A 88 9.59 9.88 -4.40
C LEU A 88 9.09 9.90 -2.94
N GLN A 89 8.10 9.10 -2.65
CA GLN A 89 7.61 8.81 -1.30
C GLN A 89 8.09 7.44 -0.85
N ILE A 90 8.51 7.31 0.41
CA ILE A 90 8.85 6.04 1.06
C ILE A 90 8.10 5.94 2.37
N PHE A 91 7.42 4.84 2.62
CA PHE A 91 6.71 4.62 3.87
C PHE A 91 6.61 3.12 4.23
N LYS A 92 6.32 2.85 5.51
CA LYS A 92 6.08 1.50 6.01
C LYS A 92 4.65 1.08 5.70
N GLY A 93 4.40 0.60 4.48
CA GLY A 93 3.07 0.30 3.98
C GLY A 93 2.26 -0.64 4.88
N ARG A 94 2.91 -1.67 5.41
CA ARG A 94 2.29 -2.65 6.30
C ARG A 94 1.80 -2.08 7.64
N PHE A 95 2.38 -0.97 8.12
CA PHE A 95 2.08 -0.39 9.43
C PHE A 95 1.38 0.97 9.34
N THR A 96 1.21 1.48 8.14
CA THR A 96 0.61 2.78 7.87
C THR A 96 -0.75 2.59 7.24
N LEU A 97 -1.82 2.91 7.96
CA LEU A 97 -3.15 2.97 7.35
C LEU A 97 -3.20 4.15 6.39
N HIS A 98 -3.52 3.90 5.12
CA HIS A 98 -3.48 4.96 4.11
C HIS A 98 -4.57 4.81 3.06
N ARG A 99 -4.86 5.90 2.38
CA ARG A 99 -5.80 5.95 1.27
C ARG A 99 -5.41 7.01 0.25
N VAL A 100 -6.08 6.99 -0.89
CA VAL A 100 -6.06 8.10 -1.85
C VAL A 100 -7.48 8.62 -2.02
N THR A 101 -7.65 9.93 -1.84
CA THR A 101 -8.95 10.58 -1.99
C THR A 101 -9.42 10.51 -3.46
N LYS A 102 -10.69 10.79 -3.68
CA LYS A 102 -11.31 10.78 -5.00
C LYS A 102 -10.51 11.59 -6.02
N ILE A 103 -10.35 11.05 -7.23
CA ILE A 103 -9.79 11.76 -8.37
C ILE A 103 -10.89 12.64 -8.97
N GLU A 104 -10.63 13.94 -9.06
CA GLU A 104 -11.54 14.91 -9.63
C GLU A 104 -10.96 15.50 -10.92
N GLY A 105 -11.83 15.87 -11.86
CA GLY A 105 -11.45 16.34 -13.20
C GLY A 105 -11.32 15.20 -14.20
N GLN A 106 -10.64 15.42 -15.33
CA GLN A 106 -10.52 14.45 -16.43
C GLN A 106 -9.16 13.73 -16.48
N LYS A 107 -8.19 14.19 -15.68
CA LYS A 107 -6.83 13.68 -15.72
C LYS A 107 -6.63 12.56 -14.70
N SER A 108 -6.21 11.39 -15.15
CA SER A 108 -5.90 10.24 -14.28
C SER A 108 -4.65 10.50 -13.44
N ARG A 109 -4.56 9.81 -12.31
CA ARG A 109 -3.36 9.76 -11.44
C ARG A 109 -2.56 8.51 -11.74
N TYR A 110 -1.25 8.65 -11.97
CA TYR A 110 -0.33 7.56 -12.25
C TYR A 110 0.82 7.53 -11.23
N LEU A 111 1.05 6.36 -10.65
CA LEU A 111 2.18 6.07 -9.77
C LEU A 111 2.92 4.82 -10.26
N CYS A 112 4.25 4.85 -10.11
CA CYS A 112 5.09 3.67 -10.13
C CYS A 112 5.34 3.26 -8.66
N ILE A 113 5.12 1.98 -8.33
CA ILE A 113 5.18 1.48 -6.94
C ILE A 113 6.15 0.28 -6.88
N PRO A 114 7.45 0.50 -6.68
CA PRO A 114 8.38 -0.55 -6.26
C PRO A 114 8.12 -0.93 -4.81
N SER A 115 8.08 -2.23 -4.52
CA SER A 115 7.79 -2.76 -3.19
C SER A 115 8.96 -3.56 -2.64
N TYR A 116 9.24 -3.39 -1.34
CA TYR A 116 10.36 -4.03 -0.65
C TYR A 116 9.90 -4.74 0.61
N VAL A 117 10.61 -5.82 0.93
CA VAL A 117 10.29 -6.74 2.03
C VAL A 117 11.55 -7.08 2.84
N LEU A 118 11.35 -7.58 4.07
CA LEU A 118 12.43 -8.08 4.91
C LEU A 118 12.78 -9.55 4.62
N ASP A 119 11.83 -10.35 4.17
CA ASP A 119 12.04 -11.73 3.74
C ASP A 119 12.15 -11.81 2.20
N PRO A 120 13.32 -12.13 1.63
CA PRO A 120 13.53 -12.17 0.18
C PRO A 120 12.67 -13.23 -0.54
N TRP A 121 12.10 -14.19 0.18
CA TRP A 121 11.27 -15.25 -0.37
C TRP A 121 9.77 -14.96 -0.28
N ARG A 122 9.41 -13.83 0.32
CA ARG A 122 8.02 -13.44 0.53
C ARG A 122 7.29 -13.20 -0.79
N VAL A 123 6.07 -13.72 -0.87
CA VAL A 123 5.07 -13.42 -1.92
C VAL A 123 3.72 -13.17 -1.23
N ASN A 124 2.75 -12.66 -1.95
CA ASN A 124 1.37 -12.56 -1.48
C ASN A 124 0.78 -13.95 -1.24
N THR A 125 -0.22 -14.02 -0.36
CA THR A 125 -1.06 -15.22 -0.27
C THR A 125 -1.84 -15.42 -1.58
N PRO A 126 -2.23 -16.65 -1.91
CA PRO A 126 -3.06 -16.93 -3.07
C PRO A 126 -4.36 -16.10 -3.07
N GLU A 127 -5.00 -15.98 -1.90
CA GLU A 127 -6.24 -15.23 -1.68
C GLU A 127 -6.04 -13.74 -1.97
N HIS A 128 -5.00 -13.14 -1.40
CA HIS A 128 -4.66 -11.73 -1.62
C HIS A 128 -4.31 -11.47 -3.09
N SER A 129 -3.48 -12.33 -3.69
CA SER A 129 -3.12 -12.23 -5.10
C SER A 129 -4.35 -12.30 -6.01
N LYS A 130 -5.30 -13.20 -5.71
CA LYS A 130 -6.57 -13.31 -6.44
C LYS A 130 -7.43 -12.06 -6.29
N ALA A 131 -7.53 -11.55 -5.07
CA ALA A 131 -8.37 -10.37 -4.76
C ALA A 131 -7.84 -9.09 -5.47
N ILE A 132 -6.54 -8.86 -5.45
CA ILE A 132 -5.93 -7.62 -5.97
C ILE A 132 -5.62 -7.71 -7.47
N TYR A 133 -5.07 -8.84 -7.94
CA TYR A 133 -4.57 -8.99 -9.32
C TYR A 133 -5.46 -9.89 -10.19
N GLY A 134 -6.53 -10.46 -9.63
CA GLY A 134 -7.47 -11.34 -10.35
C GLY A 134 -6.90 -12.72 -10.69
N LYS A 135 -5.66 -13.04 -10.29
CA LYS A 135 -5.01 -14.31 -10.64
C LYS A 135 -4.07 -14.81 -9.55
N ILE A 136 -3.78 -16.11 -9.60
CA ILE A 136 -2.82 -16.81 -8.75
C ILE A 136 -1.74 -17.39 -9.67
N LEU A 137 -0.48 -17.23 -9.32
CA LEU A 137 0.66 -17.87 -10.00
C LEU A 137 1.16 -19.06 -9.17
N PRO A 138 1.87 -20.04 -9.78
CA PRO A 138 2.42 -21.20 -9.06
C PRO A 138 3.23 -20.81 -7.83
N ILE A 139 4.05 -19.77 -7.92
CA ILE A 139 4.89 -19.27 -6.82
C ILE A 139 4.08 -18.90 -5.56
N HIS A 140 2.82 -18.44 -5.72
CA HIS A 140 1.96 -18.09 -4.58
C HIS A 140 1.53 -19.35 -3.81
N LEU A 141 1.36 -20.48 -4.49
CA LEU A 141 1.04 -21.76 -3.86
C LEU A 141 2.28 -22.39 -3.22
N GLU A 142 3.42 -22.34 -3.91
CA GLU A 142 4.69 -22.91 -3.44
C GLU A 142 5.26 -22.19 -2.21
N ARG A 143 5.08 -20.87 -2.13
CA ARG A 143 5.65 -20.01 -1.09
C ARG A 143 4.62 -19.43 -0.12
N ASN A 144 3.44 -20.04 -0.05
CA ASN A 144 2.39 -19.63 0.87
C ASN A 144 2.79 -19.90 2.32
N LYS A 145 3.36 -18.89 2.99
CA LYS A 145 3.76 -18.96 4.40
C LYS A 145 3.02 -17.90 5.20
N ALA A 146 2.52 -18.31 6.36
CA ALA A 146 1.98 -17.37 7.34
C ALA A 146 3.04 -16.31 7.73
N ARG A 147 2.60 -15.10 8.00
CA ARG A 147 3.48 -14.04 8.50
C ARG A 147 3.78 -14.25 9.97
N SER A 148 5.02 -13.93 10.35
CA SER A 148 5.46 -13.98 11.75
C SER A 148 5.03 -12.77 12.57
N ASP A 149 4.56 -11.70 11.93
CA ASP A 149 4.14 -10.47 12.61
C ASP A 149 2.72 -10.51 13.20
N GLY A 150 1.95 -11.58 12.92
CA GLY A 150 0.61 -11.79 13.45
C GLY A 150 -0.45 -10.80 12.94
N LEU A 151 -0.14 -10.03 11.89
CA LEU A 151 -1.07 -9.07 11.29
C LEU A 151 -1.77 -9.67 10.07
N ALA A 152 -3.01 -9.26 9.83
CA ALA A 152 -3.76 -9.58 8.62
C ALA A 152 -3.13 -8.92 7.37
N ASP A 153 -3.29 -9.59 6.22
CA ASP A 153 -2.96 -9.05 4.88
C ASP A 153 -4.13 -8.27 4.29
#